data_2970102c391a1d00f491d095f5898f73
#
_entry.id   2970102c391a1d00f491d095f5898f73
#
_cell.length_a   1.000
_cell.length_b   1.000
_cell.length_c   1.000
_cell.angle_alpha   90.00
_cell.angle_beta   90.00
_cell.angle_gamma   90.00
#
_symmetry.space_group_name_H-M   'P 1'
#
loop_
_entity.id
_entity.type
_entity.pdbx_description
1 polymer ?
#
loop_
_entity_poly.entity_id
_entity_poly.type
_entity_poly.pdbx_seq_one_letter_code
_entity_poly.pdbx_strand_id
1 'polypeptide(L)'
;YTLTLGRQPVIITRDKKNELHALINSCAHRGAMLCRRKTGNKNSFTCPFHGWTFSNNGKLLKAKDEITGGYPDTFKQEGSHDLQKLPRFQSYRGFLFGSLNADVQPLEAYLGETCKIIDLIVDQAPEGLEVLKGSSSYVYEGNWKLGAENGADGYHVSVVHWNYASTMSRRNYEAEGTHAVDANGWSKSLGGGYGFDNGHMLLWTRALNPEVRPVYAHRERLQAEFGELRADQMVNETRNLCLYPNVYL
;
A
#
# COMPACT_ATOMS: atom_id res chain seq x y z
N TYR A 1 -13.45 -1.17 2.24
CA TYR A 1 -12.72 -0.07 1.63
C TYR A 1 -12.89 -0.07 0.11
N THR A 2 -13.07 1.09 -0.51
CA THR A 2 -13.15 1.19 -1.98
C THR A 2 -11.99 1.99 -2.52
N LEU A 3 -11.48 1.58 -3.66
CA LEU A 3 -10.41 2.23 -4.39
C LEU A 3 -10.59 2.01 -5.90
N THR A 4 -9.75 2.65 -6.68
CA THR A 4 -9.66 2.41 -8.12
C THR A 4 -8.31 1.79 -8.44
N LEU A 5 -8.30 0.67 -9.14
CA LEU A 5 -7.11 0.02 -9.66
C LEU A 5 -7.07 0.23 -11.19
N GLY A 6 -6.14 1.06 -11.65
CA GLY A 6 -6.20 1.59 -13.02
C GLY A 6 -7.51 2.36 -13.26
N ARG A 7 -8.38 1.82 -14.11
CA ARG A 7 -9.72 2.38 -14.37
C ARG A 7 -10.85 1.59 -13.71
N GLN A 8 -10.51 0.52 -12.99
CA GLN A 8 -11.49 -0.41 -12.43
C GLN A 8 -11.79 -0.05 -10.97
N PRO A 9 -13.03 0.27 -10.60
CA PRO A 9 -13.44 0.40 -9.21
C PRO A 9 -13.39 -0.97 -8.51
N VAL A 10 -12.84 -1.02 -7.31
CA VAL A 10 -12.65 -2.23 -6.51
C VAL A 10 -13.15 -2.03 -5.09
N ILE A 11 -13.71 -3.08 -4.50
CA ILE A 11 -14.06 -3.16 -3.08
C ILE A 11 -13.11 -4.15 -2.41
N ILE A 12 -12.40 -3.71 -1.39
CA ILE A 12 -11.65 -4.59 -0.49
C ILE A 12 -12.48 -4.81 0.76
N THR A 13 -12.68 -6.07 1.12
CA THR A 13 -13.46 -6.46 2.29
C THR A 13 -12.69 -7.43 3.16
N ARG A 14 -13.08 -7.49 4.43
CA ARG A 14 -12.69 -8.54 5.36
C ARG A 14 -13.97 -9.21 5.86
N ASP A 15 -14.07 -10.50 5.73
CA ASP A 15 -15.25 -11.24 6.14
C ASP A 15 -15.20 -11.66 7.63
N LYS A 16 -16.23 -12.37 8.10
CA LYS A 16 -16.33 -12.85 9.49
C LYS A 16 -15.28 -13.91 9.85
N LYS A 17 -14.67 -14.55 8.85
CA LYS A 17 -13.56 -15.49 9.03
C LYS A 17 -12.20 -14.81 9.01
N ASN A 18 -12.20 -13.47 8.97
CA ASN A 18 -11.00 -12.64 8.83
C ASN A 18 -10.29 -12.78 7.47
N GLU A 19 -10.96 -13.37 6.47
CA GLU A 19 -10.43 -13.50 5.12
C GLU A 19 -10.59 -12.18 4.34
N LEU A 20 -9.57 -11.82 3.57
CA LEU A 20 -9.56 -10.65 2.71
C LEU A 20 -10.06 -11.00 1.31
N HIS A 21 -10.93 -10.16 0.78
CA HIS A 21 -11.46 -10.30 -0.57
C HIS A 21 -11.30 -8.97 -1.33
N ALA A 22 -10.95 -9.07 -2.61
CA ALA A 22 -10.95 -7.95 -3.54
C ALA A 22 -11.96 -8.24 -4.64
N LEU A 23 -12.99 -7.39 -4.73
CA LEU A 23 -14.13 -7.56 -5.61
C LEU A 23 -14.22 -6.39 -6.58
N ILE A 24 -14.57 -6.66 -7.82
CA ILE A 24 -14.92 -5.60 -8.77
C ILE A 24 -16.19 -4.91 -8.25
N ASN A 25 -16.13 -3.59 -8.10
CA ASN A 25 -17.24 -2.78 -7.58
C ASN A 25 -18.30 -2.53 -8.65
N SER A 26 -18.87 -3.63 -9.16
CA SER A 26 -19.81 -3.63 -10.27
C SER A 26 -20.80 -4.76 -10.07
N CYS A 27 -22.09 -4.45 -10.09
CA CYS A 27 -23.14 -5.44 -9.95
C CYS A 27 -23.11 -6.46 -11.10
N ALA A 28 -23.11 -7.74 -10.77
CA ALA A 28 -23.10 -8.82 -11.76
C ALA A 28 -24.30 -8.81 -12.72
N HIS A 29 -25.39 -8.13 -12.35
CA HIS A 29 -26.57 -8.02 -13.23
C HIS A 29 -26.30 -7.09 -14.43
N ARG A 30 -26.04 -5.79 -14.19
CA ARG A 30 -25.88 -4.79 -15.26
C ARG A 30 -24.84 -3.71 -14.91
N GLY A 31 -23.83 -4.03 -14.15
CA GLY A 31 -22.65 -3.19 -13.95
C GLY A 31 -22.81 -1.98 -13.02
N ALA A 32 -23.95 -1.80 -12.36
CA ALA A 32 -24.12 -0.67 -11.44
C ALA A 32 -23.15 -0.73 -10.28
N MET A 33 -22.56 0.42 -9.91
CA MET A 33 -21.66 0.52 -8.77
C MET A 33 -22.38 0.19 -7.46
N LEU A 34 -21.84 -0.77 -6.70
CA LEU A 34 -22.45 -1.28 -5.47
C LEU A 34 -22.11 -0.46 -4.24
N CYS A 35 -20.87 -0.08 -4.08
CA CYS A 35 -20.38 0.66 -2.93
C CYS A 35 -19.76 1.99 -3.36
N ARG A 36 -20.35 3.11 -2.88
CA ARG A 36 -19.89 4.48 -3.19
C ARG A 36 -19.12 5.10 -2.03
N ARG A 37 -19.17 4.49 -0.84
CA ARG A 37 -18.46 5.00 0.34
C ARG A 37 -17.02 4.50 0.34
N LYS A 38 -16.09 5.39 0.66
CA LYS A 38 -14.66 5.06 0.72
C LYS A 38 -14.35 3.99 1.77
N THR A 39 -15.02 4.07 2.92
CA THR A 39 -14.84 3.13 4.05
C THR A 39 -16.19 2.76 4.66
N GLY A 40 -16.24 1.65 5.37
CA GLY A 40 -17.44 1.24 6.10
C GLY A 40 -17.29 -0.17 6.66
N ASN A 41 -18.36 -0.62 7.33
CA ASN A 41 -18.47 -1.97 7.86
C ASN A 41 -19.81 -2.56 7.39
N LYS A 42 -19.77 -3.55 6.50
CA LYS A 42 -20.95 -4.21 5.95
C LYS A 42 -20.69 -5.68 5.69
N ASN A 43 -21.69 -6.51 5.99
CA ASN A 43 -21.67 -7.94 5.66
C ASN A 43 -22.19 -8.23 4.24
N SER A 44 -22.90 -7.28 3.62
CA SER A 44 -23.47 -7.42 2.29
C SER A 44 -23.59 -6.09 1.57
N PHE A 45 -23.69 -6.15 0.25
CA PHE A 45 -23.88 -5.03 -0.66
C PHE A 45 -25.15 -5.24 -1.46
N THR A 46 -26.12 -4.35 -1.33
CA THR A 46 -27.34 -4.37 -2.13
C THR A 46 -27.23 -3.36 -3.27
N CYS A 47 -27.43 -3.82 -4.48
CA CYS A 47 -27.41 -2.98 -5.67
C CYS A 47 -28.56 -1.96 -5.61
N PRO A 48 -28.26 -0.66 -5.75
CA PRO A 48 -29.30 0.37 -5.66
C PRO A 48 -30.24 0.39 -6.86
N PHE A 49 -29.93 -0.38 -7.91
CA PHE A 49 -30.72 -0.35 -9.14
C PHE A 49 -31.84 -1.40 -9.14
N HIS A 50 -31.51 -2.69 -8.89
CA HIS A 50 -32.50 -3.77 -8.90
C HIS A 50 -32.51 -4.62 -7.63
N GLY A 51 -31.84 -4.18 -6.55
CA GLY A 51 -31.89 -4.87 -5.27
C GLY A 51 -31.12 -6.20 -5.18
N TRP A 52 -30.31 -6.57 -6.20
CA TRP A 52 -29.46 -7.73 -6.07
C TRP A 52 -28.51 -7.55 -4.90
N THR A 53 -28.42 -8.56 -4.04
CA THR A 53 -27.64 -8.47 -2.80
C THR A 53 -26.53 -9.51 -2.81
N PHE A 54 -25.33 -9.06 -2.52
CA PHE A 54 -24.13 -9.88 -2.48
C PHE A 54 -23.53 -9.83 -1.08
N SER A 55 -22.97 -10.94 -0.63
CA SER A 55 -22.17 -10.97 0.59
C SER A 55 -20.85 -10.21 0.40
N ASN A 56 -20.17 -9.92 1.49
CA ASN A 56 -18.88 -9.23 1.45
C ASN A 56 -17.72 -10.09 0.90
N ASN A 57 -17.93 -11.41 0.66
CA ASN A 57 -17.00 -12.25 -0.09
C ASN A 57 -17.38 -12.40 -1.57
N GLY A 58 -18.42 -11.66 -2.02
CA GLY A 58 -18.84 -11.57 -3.42
C GLY A 58 -19.96 -12.51 -3.82
N LYS A 59 -20.39 -13.44 -2.97
CA LYS A 59 -21.42 -14.43 -3.32
C LYS A 59 -22.79 -13.77 -3.45
N LEU A 60 -23.53 -14.09 -4.51
CA LEU A 60 -24.93 -13.66 -4.68
C LEU A 60 -25.81 -14.29 -3.60
N LEU A 61 -26.41 -13.46 -2.75
CA LEU A 61 -27.33 -13.87 -1.69
C LEU A 61 -28.78 -13.86 -2.18
N LYS A 62 -29.16 -12.81 -2.90
CA LYS A 62 -30.54 -12.58 -3.33
C LYS A 62 -30.60 -11.85 -4.66
N ALA A 63 -31.39 -12.34 -5.59
CA ALA A 63 -31.84 -11.61 -6.77
C ALA A 63 -33.27 -11.08 -6.56
N LYS A 64 -33.63 -10.03 -7.31
CA LYS A 64 -35.04 -9.55 -7.29
C LYS A 64 -35.97 -10.62 -7.86
N ASP A 65 -37.16 -10.72 -7.28
CA ASP A 65 -38.24 -11.62 -7.72
C ASP A 65 -37.86 -13.13 -7.77
N GLU A 66 -36.84 -13.52 -7.05
CA GLU A 66 -36.33 -14.89 -6.99
C GLU A 66 -37.38 -15.88 -6.44
N ILE A 67 -38.19 -15.45 -5.46
CA ILE A 67 -39.21 -16.29 -4.81
C ILE A 67 -40.45 -16.47 -5.68
N THR A 68 -40.70 -15.58 -6.63
CA THR A 68 -41.90 -15.57 -7.48
C THR A 68 -41.74 -16.39 -8.77
N GLY A 69 -40.65 -17.15 -8.91
CA GLY A 69 -40.47 -18.09 -10.01
C GLY A 69 -39.95 -17.51 -11.32
N GLY A 70 -39.28 -16.36 -11.27
CA GLY A 70 -38.69 -15.71 -12.46
C GLY A 70 -37.39 -16.32 -12.96
N TYR A 71 -36.75 -17.21 -12.17
CA TYR A 71 -35.42 -17.76 -12.47
C TYR A 71 -35.44 -19.28 -12.47
N PRO A 72 -34.65 -19.96 -13.33
CA PRO A 72 -34.52 -21.41 -13.31
C PRO A 72 -33.76 -21.86 -12.04
N ASP A 73 -33.95 -23.12 -11.64
CA ASP A 73 -33.31 -23.71 -10.46
C ASP A 73 -31.78 -23.67 -10.54
N THR A 74 -31.23 -23.61 -11.74
CA THR A 74 -29.78 -23.51 -11.99
C THR A 74 -29.23 -22.11 -11.86
N PHE A 75 -30.05 -21.08 -11.66
CA PHE A 75 -29.63 -19.66 -11.70
C PHE A 75 -28.50 -19.30 -10.74
N LYS A 76 -28.47 -19.88 -9.55
CA LYS A 76 -27.43 -19.68 -8.57
C LYS A 76 -26.36 -20.78 -8.52
N GLN A 77 -26.48 -21.77 -9.39
CA GLN A 77 -25.50 -22.85 -9.42
C GLN A 77 -24.17 -22.32 -9.96
N GLU A 78 -23.07 -22.85 -9.42
CA GLU A 78 -21.68 -22.57 -9.88
C GLU A 78 -21.18 -21.14 -9.70
N GLY A 79 -21.86 -20.26 -8.96
CA GLY A 79 -21.42 -18.89 -8.71
C GLY A 79 -21.41 -17.98 -9.94
N SER A 80 -22.12 -18.34 -11.02
CA SER A 80 -22.16 -17.62 -12.30
C SER A 80 -22.62 -16.16 -12.19
N HIS A 81 -23.33 -15.83 -11.10
CA HIS A 81 -23.88 -14.51 -10.82
C HIS A 81 -23.23 -13.85 -9.59
N ASP A 82 -22.14 -14.39 -9.09
CA ASP A 82 -21.36 -13.79 -8.02
C ASP A 82 -20.62 -12.55 -8.53
N LEU A 83 -20.17 -11.70 -7.60
CA LEU A 83 -19.30 -10.58 -7.98
C LEU A 83 -17.96 -11.10 -8.50
N GLN A 84 -17.49 -10.48 -9.56
CA GLN A 84 -16.19 -10.78 -10.09
C GLN A 84 -15.11 -10.43 -9.05
N LYS A 85 -14.28 -11.41 -8.75
CA LYS A 85 -13.09 -11.20 -7.92
C LYS A 85 -11.96 -10.57 -8.74
N LEU A 86 -11.13 -9.82 -8.06
CA LEU A 86 -9.89 -9.37 -8.68
C LEU A 86 -9.04 -10.60 -9.07
N PRO A 87 -8.53 -10.69 -10.29
CA PRO A 87 -7.82 -11.88 -10.77
C PRO A 87 -6.62 -12.28 -9.91
N ARG A 88 -5.88 -11.28 -9.41
CA ARG A 88 -4.79 -11.47 -8.45
C ARG A 88 -4.93 -10.51 -7.30
N PHE A 89 -4.90 -11.05 -6.09
CA PHE A 89 -4.94 -10.29 -4.86
C PHE A 89 -4.19 -11.04 -3.77
N GLN A 90 -3.16 -10.42 -3.24
CA GLN A 90 -2.28 -11.02 -2.23
C GLN A 90 -1.85 -9.96 -1.20
N SER A 91 -1.46 -10.42 -0.02
CA SER A 91 -0.89 -9.59 1.03
C SER A 91 0.56 -10.00 1.28
N TYR A 92 1.44 -9.01 1.40
CA TYR A 92 2.79 -9.21 1.92
C TYR A 92 3.00 -8.30 3.12
N ARG A 93 3.31 -8.87 4.28
CA ARG A 93 3.53 -8.15 5.55
C ARG A 93 2.41 -7.15 5.91
N GLY A 94 1.17 -7.41 5.50
CA GLY A 94 0.02 -6.54 5.72
C GLY A 94 -0.25 -5.51 4.61
N PHE A 95 0.69 -5.25 3.72
CA PHE A 95 0.47 -4.47 2.51
C PHE A 95 -0.32 -5.30 1.49
N LEU A 96 -1.37 -4.71 0.91
CA LEU A 96 -2.26 -5.38 -0.01
C LEU A 96 -1.93 -5.00 -1.45
N PHE A 97 -1.77 -6.00 -2.30
CA PHE A 97 -1.45 -5.85 -3.71
C PHE A 97 -2.49 -6.53 -4.57
N GLY A 98 -2.79 -5.94 -5.72
CA GLY A 98 -3.73 -6.52 -6.66
C GLY A 98 -3.35 -6.25 -8.11
N SER A 99 -3.79 -7.14 -9.01
CA SER A 99 -3.64 -7.00 -10.45
C SER A 99 -4.91 -7.39 -11.19
N LEU A 100 -5.22 -6.64 -12.25
CA LEU A 100 -6.28 -6.98 -13.20
C LEU A 100 -5.84 -8.04 -14.21
N ASN A 101 -4.54 -8.30 -14.32
CA ASN A 101 -3.99 -9.35 -15.15
C ASN A 101 -3.84 -10.65 -14.34
N ALA A 102 -4.48 -11.73 -14.79
CA ALA A 102 -4.39 -13.05 -14.17
C ALA A 102 -3.03 -13.74 -14.35
N ASP A 103 -2.31 -13.37 -15.39
CA ASP A 103 -1.07 -14.05 -15.80
C ASP A 103 0.19 -13.45 -15.18
N VAL A 104 0.04 -12.50 -14.23
CA VAL A 104 1.19 -11.99 -13.49
C VAL A 104 1.78 -13.06 -12.58
N GLN A 105 3.09 -13.01 -12.40
CA GLN A 105 3.79 -13.89 -11.47
C GLN A 105 3.28 -13.73 -10.02
N PRO A 106 3.48 -14.73 -9.14
CA PRO A 106 3.14 -14.60 -7.72
C PRO A 106 3.79 -13.38 -7.08
N LEU A 107 3.11 -12.77 -6.11
CA LEU A 107 3.52 -11.48 -5.51
C LEU A 107 4.97 -11.51 -4.99
N GLU A 108 5.36 -12.53 -4.23
CA GLU A 108 6.71 -12.61 -3.67
C GLU A 108 7.78 -12.74 -4.76
N ALA A 109 7.48 -13.47 -5.84
CA ALA A 109 8.38 -13.55 -7.00
C ALA A 109 8.46 -12.20 -7.73
N TYR A 110 7.37 -11.44 -7.78
CA TYR A 110 7.35 -10.09 -8.35
C TYR A 110 8.15 -9.10 -7.50
N LEU A 111 7.98 -9.13 -6.18
CA LEU A 111 8.70 -8.27 -5.25
C LEU A 111 10.19 -8.62 -5.16
N GLY A 112 10.53 -9.92 -5.29
CA GLY A 112 11.91 -10.40 -5.25
C GLY A 112 12.67 -9.91 -4.02
N GLU A 113 13.88 -9.39 -4.22
CA GLU A 113 14.75 -8.90 -3.14
C GLU A 113 14.16 -7.70 -2.37
N THR A 114 13.18 -6.98 -2.95
CA THR A 114 12.52 -5.88 -2.24
C THR A 114 11.72 -6.34 -1.03
N CYS A 115 11.36 -7.62 -0.95
CA CYS A 115 10.78 -8.22 0.25
C CYS A 115 11.63 -7.95 1.48
N LYS A 116 12.95 -8.05 1.37
CA LYS A 116 13.89 -7.79 2.47
C LYS A 116 13.83 -6.34 2.95
N ILE A 117 13.58 -5.41 2.04
CA ILE A 117 13.45 -3.99 2.38
C ILE A 117 12.12 -3.70 3.07
N ILE A 118 11.03 -4.32 2.61
CA ILE A 118 9.73 -4.25 3.28
C ILE A 118 9.82 -4.83 4.69
N ASP A 119 10.52 -5.95 4.85
CA ASP A 119 10.76 -6.57 6.17
C ASP A 119 11.50 -5.62 7.12
N LEU A 120 12.53 -4.90 6.63
CA LEU A 120 13.22 -3.90 7.44
C LEU A 120 12.29 -2.77 7.95
N ILE A 121 11.22 -2.46 7.21
CA ILE A 121 10.23 -1.46 7.63
C ILE A 121 9.32 -2.04 8.72
N VAL A 122 8.81 -3.26 8.50
CA VAL A 122 7.83 -3.89 9.40
C VAL A 122 8.46 -4.36 10.70
N ASP A 123 9.66 -4.93 10.64
CA ASP A 123 10.35 -5.53 11.78
C ASP A 123 10.83 -4.49 12.83
N GLN A 124 10.79 -3.20 12.49
CA GLN A 124 11.08 -2.12 13.46
C GLN A 124 10.11 -2.12 14.64
N ALA A 125 8.85 -2.52 14.41
CA ALA A 125 7.79 -2.48 15.41
C ALA A 125 7.29 -3.89 15.74
N PRO A 126 7.44 -4.38 16.98
CA PRO A 126 7.06 -5.73 17.37
C PRO A 126 5.55 -5.97 17.31
N GLU A 127 4.75 -4.91 17.49
CA GLU A 127 3.29 -4.95 17.43
C GLU A 127 2.72 -4.67 16.03
N GLY A 128 3.59 -4.48 15.03
CA GLY A 128 3.22 -4.14 13.67
C GLY A 128 3.10 -2.64 13.43
N LEU A 129 2.60 -2.29 12.24
CA LEU A 129 2.46 -0.91 11.78
C LEU A 129 1.01 -0.46 11.90
N GLU A 130 0.79 0.77 12.35
CA GLU A 130 -0.50 1.43 12.30
C GLU A 130 -0.57 2.42 11.14
N VAL A 131 -1.62 2.29 10.32
CA VAL A 131 -1.88 3.25 9.23
C VAL A 131 -2.65 4.44 9.81
N LEU A 132 -2.02 5.60 9.84
CA LEU A 132 -2.64 6.83 10.30
C LEU A 132 -3.77 7.27 9.36
N LYS A 133 -4.80 7.91 9.93
CA LYS A 133 -5.90 8.49 9.16
C LYS A 133 -5.43 9.72 8.39
N GLY A 134 -5.91 9.84 7.17
CA GLY A 134 -5.62 10.97 6.30
C GLY A 134 -4.98 10.52 4.99
N SER A 135 -5.12 11.35 3.99
CA SER A 135 -4.46 11.19 2.68
C SER A 135 -4.41 12.52 1.98
N SER A 136 -3.33 12.78 1.28
CA SER A 136 -3.24 13.87 0.31
C SER A 136 -3.31 13.29 -1.09
N SER A 137 -4.01 13.98 -1.98
CA SER A 137 -4.12 13.60 -3.39
C SER A 137 -3.77 14.79 -4.25
N TYR A 138 -2.89 14.56 -5.22
CA TYR A 138 -2.46 15.56 -6.18
C TYR A 138 -2.63 14.99 -7.59
N VAL A 139 -3.02 15.85 -8.51
CA VAL A 139 -3.11 15.52 -9.93
C VAL A 139 -2.20 16.50 -10.67
N TYR A 140 -1.40 15.96 -11.57
CA TYR A 140 -0.58 16.76 -12.47
C TYR A 140 -0.75 16.26 -13.92
N GLU A 141 -0.64 17.18 -14.86
CA GLU A 141 -0.71 16.86 -16.29
C GLU A 141 0.69 16.48 -16.79
N GLY A 142 0.99 15.19 -16.76
CA GLY A 142 2.29 14.68 -17.12
C GLY A 142 2.34 13.16 -17.23
N ASN A 143 3.47 12.67 -17.70
CA ASN A 143 3.69 11.23 -17.74
C ASN A 143 3.89 10.68 -16.32
N TRP A 144 3.11 9.69 -15.93
CA TRP A 144 3.18 9.07 -14.60
C TRP A 144 4.58 8.53 -14.24
N LYS A 145 5.39 8.16 -15.24
CA LYS A 145 6.77 7.67 -15.04
C LYS A 145 7.67 8.72 -14.41
N LEU A 146 7.39 10.02 -14.62
CA LEU A 146 8.14 11.10 -13.95
C LEU A 146 8.03 11.01 -12.43
N GLY A 147 6.87 10.58 -11.92
CA GLY A 147 6.72 10.30 -10.48
C GLY A 147 7.62 9.13 -10.03
N ALA A 148 7.69 8.06 -10.83
CA ALA A 148 8.55 6.91 -10.53
C ALA A 148 10.04 7.30 -10.56
N GLU A 149 10.49 8.03 -11.57
CA GLU A 149 11.86 8.53 -11.68
C GLU A 149 12.21 9.48 -10.54
N ASN A 150 11.33 10.42 -10.21
CA ASN A 150 11.55 11.37 -9.11
C ASN A 150 11.74 10.65 -7.75
N GLY A 151 11.00 9.58 -7.50
CA GLY A 151 11.13 8.80 -6.27
C GLY A 151 12.45 8.05 -6.14
N ALA A 152 13.13 7.78 -7.24
CA ALA A 152 14.42 7.09 -7.30
C ALA A 152 15.62 8.04 -7.49
N ASP A 153 15.37 9.32 -7.70
CA ASP A 153 16.41 10.34 -7.89
C ASP A 153 16.75 11.04 -6.56
N GLY A 154 17.94 10.78 -6.03
CA GLY A 154 18.50 11.52 -4.88
C GLY A 154 19.24 12.81 -5.28
N TYR A 155 19.51 13.01 -6.57
CA TYR A 155 20.35 14.12 -7.02
C TYR A 155 19.66 15.48 -6.89
N HIS A 156 18.34 15.54 -7.10
CA HIS A 156 17.57 16.78 -6.98
C HIS A 156 17.33 17.24 -5.53
N VAL A 157 17.46 16.35 -4.55
CA VAL A 157 17.00 16.54 -3.15
C VAL A 157 17.58 17.81 -2.53
N SER A 158 18.87 18.05 -2.66
CA SER A 158 19.55 19.21 -2.06
C SER A 158 19.11 20.55 -2.66
N VAL A 159 18.54 20.56 -3.86
CA VAL A 159 18.09 21.78 -4.55
C VAL A 159 16.60 21.95 -4.43
N VAL A 160 15.81 20.95 -4.86
CA VAL A 160 14.35 21.03 -4.91
C VAL A 160 13.75 21.02 -3.49
N HIS A 161 14.31 20.23 -2.58
CA HIS A 161 13.80 20.10 -1.20
C HIS A 161 14.52 21.00 -0.19
N TRP A 162 15.30 22.00 -0.64
CA TRP A 162 15.99 22.95 0.24
C TRP A 162 15.06 23.64 1.22
N ASN A 163 13.89 24.08 0.77
CA ASN A 163 12.90 24.73 1.64
C ASN A 163 12.42 23.81 2.77
N TYR A 164 12.22 22.52 2.48
CA TYR A 164 11.89 21.53 3.50
C TYR A 164 13.03 21.38 4.51
N ALA A 165 14.23 21.14 4.04
CA ALA A 165 15.41 20.96 4.88
C ALA A 165 15.68 22.18 5.78
N SER A 166 15.63 23.39 5.22
CA SER A 166 15.83 24.62 5.98
C SER A 166 14.71 24.91 6.99
N THR A 167 13.48 24.51 6.67
CA THR A 167 12.35 24.64 7.60
C THR A 167 12.47 23.65 8.76
N MET A 168 12.86 22.43 8.49
CA MET A 168 13.08 21.41 9.52
C MET A 168 14.24 21.80 10.43
N SER A 169 15.36 22.27 9.88
CA SER A 169 16.48 22.78 10.68
C SER A 169 16.09 23.93 11.61
N ARG A 170 15.26 24.88 11.16
CA ARG A 170 14.74 25.97 12.00
C ARG A 170 13.83 25.47 13.12
N ARG A 171 12.92 24.54 12.82
CA ARG A 171 12.00 23.95 13.82
C ARG A 171 12.74 23.15 14.88
N ASN A 172 13.81 22.46 14.50
CA ASN A 172 14.61 21.67 15.42
C ASN A 172 15.41 22.54 16.40
N TYR A 173 15.73 23.77 16.02
CA TYR A 173 16.42 24.72 16.90
C TYR A 173 15.52 25.25 18.03
N GLU A 174 14.21 25.24 17.83
CA GLU A 174 13.21 25.79 18.76
C GLU A 174 12.50 24.73 19.61
N ALA A 175 12.62 23.44 19.27
CA ALA A 175 11.88 22.37 19.93
C ALA A 175 12.78 21.21 20.34
N GLU A 176 12.98 21.05 21.65
CA GLU A 176 13.63 19.86 22.21
C GLU A 176 12.90 18.58 21.78
N GLY A 177 13.63 17.65 21.16
CA GLY A 177 13.13 16.31 20.81
C GLY A 177 12.54 16.13 19.42
N THR A 178 12.63 17.10 18.53
CA THR A 178 12.23 16.92 17.12
C THR A 178 13.40 16.47 16.24
N HIS A 179 13.06 15.75 15.17
CA HIS A 179 14.03 15.16 14.23
C HIS A 179 14.94 16.25 13.61
N ALA A 180 16.18 16.31 14.03
CA ALA A 180 17.13 17.23 13.45
C ALA A 180 17.48 16.79 12.01
N VAL A 181 17.05 17.57 11.04
CA VAL A 181 17.51 17.44 9.65
C VAL A 181 18.61 18.46 9.44
N ASP A 182 19.86 18.00 9.33
CA ASP A 182 20.97 18.86 8.93
C ASP A 182 20.93 19.09 7.42
N ALA A 183 20.39 20.25 7.02
CA ALA A 183 20.33 20.64 5.62
C ALA A 183 21.70 20.71 4.93
N ASN A 184 22.75 21.07 5.69
CA ASN A 184 24.11 21.15 5.17
C ASN A 184 24.79 19.77 5.10
N GLY A 185 24.33 18.82 5.89
CA GLY A 185 24.87 17.47 5.95
C GLY A 185 24.39 16.56 4.82
N TRP A 186 23.26 16.85 4.18
CA TRP A 186 22.71 16.00 3.13
C TRP A 186 23.68 15.73 1.98
N SER A 187 24.45 16.72 1.57
CA SER A 187 25.47 16.57 0.51
C SER A 187 26.67 15.70 0.94
N LYS A 188 26.81 15.43 2.25
CA LYS A 188 27.89 14.62 2.83
C LYS A 188 27.40 13.25 3.31
N SER A 189 26.09 13.00 3.28
CA SER A 189 25.52 11.73 3.74
C SER A 189 25.93 10.60 2.81
N LEU A 190 26.35 9.48 3.39
CA LEU A 190 26.57 8.25 2.65
C LEU A 190 25.21 7.73 2.18
N GLY A 191 25.11 7.41 0.91
CA GLY A 191 23.87 6.90 0.32
C GLY A 191 24.08 6.38 -1.08
N GLY A 192 23.01 5.86 -1.67
CA GLY A 192 23.04 5.33 -3.02
C GLY A 192 21.68 4.86 -3.50
N GLY A 193 21.65 4.37 -4.73
CA GLY A 193 20.48 3.78 -5.35
C GLY A 193 20.76 2.34 -5.80
N TYR A 194 19.73 1.51 -5.73
CA TYR A 194 19.72 0.16 -6.26
C TYR A 194 18.54 -0.05 -7.20
N GLY A 195 18.80 -0.67 -8.36
CA GLY A 195 17.77 -1.24 -9.21
C GLY A 195 17.61 -2.72 -8.92
N PHE A 196 16.37 -3.16 -8.83
CA PHE A 196 15.99 -4.57 -8.67
C PHE A 196 15.25 -5.05 -9.91
N ASP A 197 15.02 -6.36 -9.99
CA ASP A 197 14.17 -6.94 -11.02
C ASP A 197 12.76 -6.29 -11.01
N ASN A 198 12.05 -6.45 -12.11
CA ASN A 198 10.72 -5.89 -12.34
C ASN A 198 10.61 -4.35 -12.23
N GLY A 199 11.74 -3.65 -12.31
CA GLY A 199 11.78 -2.19 -12.27
C GLY A 199 11.67 -1.57 -10.88
N HIS A 200 11.78 -2.36 -9.83
CA HIS A 200 11.82 -1.83 -8.46
C HIS A 200 13.12 -1.08 -8.21
N MET A 201 13.06 -0.05 -7.37
CA MET A 201 14.21 0.81 -7.07
C MET A 201 14.23 1.18 -5.59
N LEU A 202 15.42 1.30 -5.05
CA LEU A 202 15.66 1.76 -3.69
C LEU A 202 16.62 2.94 -3.72
N LEU A 203 16.21 4.04 -3.13
CA LEU A 203 17.10 5.13 -2.71
C LEU A 203 17.30 5.01 -1.20
N TRP A 204 18.55 5.06 -0.74
CA TRP A 204 18.86 5.00 0.68
C TRP A 204 19.93 6.00 1.06
N THR A 205 19.90 6.48 2.30
CA THR A 205 20.91 7.33 2.87
C THR A 205 21.13 6.99 4.34
N ARG A 206 22.34 7.13 4.85
CA ARG A 206 22.60 7.05 6.29
C ARG A 206 22.10 8.31 6.97
N ALA A 207 21.37 8.13 8.06
CA ALA A 207 20.93 9.22 8.90
C ALA A 207 22.16 9.87 9.56
N LEU A 208 22.23 11.20 9.55
CA LEU A 208 23.34 11.95 10.14
C LEU A 208 23.31 11.92 11.67
N ASN A 209 22.11 11.88 12.23
CA ASN A 209 21.83 11.84 13.67
C ASN A 209 20.77 10.79 13.96
N PRO A 210 21.11 9.50 13.86
CA PRO A 210 20.16 8.41 14.04
C PRO A 210 19.57 8.36 15.46
N GLU A 211 20.27 8.89 16.44
CA GLU A 211 19.88 8.92 17.86
C GLU A 211 18.57 9.68 18.14
N VAL A 212 18.19 10.61 17.26
CA VAL A 212 16.91 11.35 17.40
C VAL A 212 15.72 10.61 16.78
N ARG A 213 15.97 9.49 16.10
CA ARG A 213 14.90 8.68 15.48
C ARG A 213 14.22 7.80 16.54
N PRO A 214 12.89 7.71 16.56
CA PRO A 214 12.19 6.85 17.53
C PRO A 214 12.66 5.40 17.55
N VAL A 215 13.04 4.84 16.38
CA VAL A 215 13.54 3.48 16.26
C VAL A 215 14.88 3.26 16.99
N TYR A 216 15.65 4.32 17.22
CA TYR A 216 16.95 4.23 17.90
C TYR A 216 16.85 3.68 19.32
N ALA A 217 15.80 4.01 20.04
CA ALA A 217 15.52 3.51 21.38
C ALA A 217 15.35 1.97 21.44
N HIS A 218 15.12 1.34 20.29
CA HIS A 218 14.93 -0.12 20.17
C HIS A 218 16.17 -0.86 19.62
N ARG A 219 17.30 -0.17 19.46
CA ARG A 219 18.51 -0.72 18.84
C ARG A 219 18.97 -2.06 19.44
N GLU A 220 19.04 -2.14 20.77
CA GLU A 220 19.50 -3.35 21.46
C GLU A 220 18.56 -4.53 21.18
N ARG A 221 17.25 -4.32 21.25
CA ARG A 221 16.25 -5.32 20.88
C ARG A 221 16.41 -5.78 19.44
N LEU A 222 16.49 -4.85 18.50
CA LEU A 222 16.64 -5.13 17.07
C LEU A 222 17.94 -5.91 16.79
N GLN A 223 19.03 -5.57 17.48
CA GLN A 223 20.31 -6.25 17.34
C GLN A 223 20.24 -7.70 17.88
N ALA A 224 19.58 -7.90 19.01
CA ALA A 224 19.39 -9.22 19.59
C ALA A 224 18.49 -10.11 18.74
N GLU A 225 17.44 -9.55 18.12
CA GLU A 225 16.44 -10.27 17.37
C GLU A 225 16.85 -10.54 15.91
N PHE A 226 17.46 -9.55 15.24
CA PHE A 226 17.74 -9.59 13.79
C PHE A 226 19.23 -9.56 13.43
N GLY A 227 20.11 -9.43 14.40
CA GLY A 227 21.56 -9.31 14.22
C GLY A 227 22.01 -7.88 13.92
N GLU A 228 23.32 -7.67 14.03
CA GLU A 228 23.94 -6.32 13.97
C GLU A 228 23.66 -5.59 12.66
N LEU A 229 23.84 -6.27 11.51
CA LEU A 229 23.67 -5.65 10.20
C LEU A 229 22.23 -5.16 9.97
N ARG A 230 21.24 -6.00 10.26
CA ARG A 230 19.82 -5.62 10.06
C ARG A 230 19.40 -4.52 11.02
N ALA A 231 19.84 -4.59 12.26
CA ALA A 231 19.59 -3.54 13.24
C ALA A 231 20.23 -2.21 12.80
N ASP A 232 21.46 -2.23 12.31
CA ASP A 232 22.11 -1.04 11.76
C ASP A 232 21.32 -0.44 10.60
N GLN A 233 20.88 -1.26 9.66
CA GLN A 233 20.05 -0.84 8.55
C GLN A 233 18.72 -0.23 9.01
N MET A 234 18.03 -0.80 9.99
CA MET A 234 16.76 -0.29 10.51
C MET A 234 16.93 1.05 11.23
N VAL A 235 17.99 1.18 12.02
CA VAL A 235 18.21 2.32 12.91
C VAL A 235 18.89 3.49 12.18
N ASN A 236 19.90 3.20 11.40
CA ASN A 236 20.83 4.20 10.86
C ASN A 236 20.55 4.58 9.41
N GLU A 237 19.60 3.94 8.71
CA GLU A 237 19.31 4.27 7.32
C GLU A 237 17.89 4.79 7.13
N THR A 238 17.74 5.74 6.24
CA THR A 238 16.46 6.16 5.65
C THR A 238 16.34 5.59 4.26
N ARG A 239 15.14 5.24 3.86
CA ARG A 239 14.88 4.57 2.58
C ARG A 239 13.67 5.15 1.88
N ASN A 240 13.72 5.16 0.57
CA ASN A 240 12.59 5.37 -0.30
C ASN A 240 12.55 4.20 -1.28
N LEU A 241 11.69 3.23 -1.00
CA LEU A 241 11.51 2.05 -1.83
C LEU A 241 10.40 2.30 -2.84
N CYS A 242 10.75 2.27 -4.12
CA CYS A 242 9.79 2.28 -5.21
C CYS A 242 9.50 0.84 -5.64
N LEU A 243 8.31 0.36 -5.32
CA LEU A 243 7.75 -0.87 -5.88
C LEU A 243 7.04 -0.49 -7.18
N TYR A 244 7.74 -0.72 -8.29
CA TYR A 244 7.21 -0.38 -9.61
C TYR A 244 5.86 -1.07 -9.86
N PRO A 245 4.86 -0.42 -10.46
CA PRO A 245 4.96 0.91 -11.08
C PRO A 245 4.53 2.09 -10.18
N ASN A 246 3.94 1.89 -9.00
CA ASN A 246 3.12 2.93 -8.39
C ASN A 246 3.03 2.90 -6.86
N VAL A 247 3.91 2.21 -6.17
CA VAL A 247 3.96 2.17 -4.70
C VAL A 247 5.30 2.68 -4.20
N TYR A 248 5.27 3.56 -3.21
CA TYR A 248 6.44 4.06 -2.50
C TYR A 248 6.29 3.79 -1.01
N LEU A 249 7.33 3.26 -0.40
CA LEU A 249 7.42 2.95 1.03
C LEU A 249 8.65 3.60 1.65
#